data_7b146237922d5fc322dfba7b8bd9f83e
#
_entry.id   7b146237922d5fc322dfba7b8bd9f83e
#
_cell.length_a   1.000
_cell.length_b   1.000
_cell.length_c   1.000
_cell.angle_alpha   90.00
_cell.angle_beta   90.00
_cell.angle_gamma   90.00
#
_symmetry.space_group_name_H-M   'P 1'
#
loop_
_entity.id
_entity.type
_entity.pdbx_description
1 polymer ?
#
loop_
_entity_poly.entity_id
_entity_poly.type
_entity_poly.pdbx_seq_one_letter_code
_entity_poly.pdbx_strand_id
1 'polypeptide(L)'
;MKREHRLRYIIKEGIQDTFFIWKDELKNVFKDSGVMIFFFLVPFVYPLLYAFIYNNEVVHNAKMVVVDQSDSYLSREYIRKVDATADVKVVAVCADMEEAKQMLDEKKAYGILYFPCEFSKNIHKGKQATVSLYCDMSALLFYKAFLLATTEVSLEIGKELRAQNNPSSTIEQEKITINPIPYESVALFNSQNGFASFLVPAILILVIQQTLILGIGMLGGTAREKNRFHSLVPISRHFNGTLRIVFGKSLTYILLYVVVCIWALAVVPKLFSLPQVGEPWTVMLFVLPYLFASIFLSMTLSGFMTSRESPMLVFVFTSVILLFISGVSWPKEAIPPFWKAIGYLFPSTPGIQGFIRINTAGATLNEVAHEYRTLWVQAGVYFITSCMIYRYQIMRSRKLIIKQYRYMKMQRMMHR
;
A
#
# COMPACT_ATOMS: atom_id res chain seq x y z
N MET A 1 -48.33 -14.08 23.67
CA MET A 1 -48.27 -15.22 22.73
C MET A 1 -48.37 -14.83 21.24
N LYS A 2 -49.45 -14.17 20.74
CA LYS A 2 -49.56 -13.82 19.28
C LYS A 2 -48.46 -12.88 18.75
N ARG A 3 -47.96 -11.95 19.58
CA ARG A 3 -46.91 -10.97 19.20
C ARG A 3 -45.53 -11.61 19.06
N GLU A 4 -45.19 -12.55 19.94
CA GLU A 4 -43.93 -13.30 19.89
C GLU A 4 -43.85 -14.28 18.71
N HIS A 5 -44.95 -14.98 18.40
CA HIS A 5 -45.05 -15.85 17.23
C HIS A 5 -44.90 -15.06 15.93
N ARG A 6 -45.44 -13.85 15.84
CA ARG A 6 -45.31 -12.96 14.69
C ARG A 6 -43.88 -12.44 14.55
N LEU A 7 -43.20 -12.12 15.67
CA LEU A 7 -41.83 -11.66 15.66
C LEU A 7 -40.88 -12.78 15.21
N ARG A 8 -41.01 -13.98 15.73
CA ARG A 8 -40.23 -15.16 15.32
C ARG A 8 -40.43 -15.49 13.83
N TYR A 9 -41.66 -15.37 13.32
CA TYR A 9 -41.93 -15.57 11.91
C TYR A 9 -41.21 -14.54 11.03
N ILE A 10 -41.27 -13.23 11.37
CA ILE A 10 -40.63 -12.13 10.65
C ILE A 10 -39.11 -12.30 10.66
N ILE A 11 -38.50 -12.72 11.79
CA ILE A 11 -37.07 -12.97 11.91
C ILE A 11 -36.67 -14.16 11.03
N LYS A 12 -37.39 -15.27 11.10
CA LYS A 12 -37.12 -16.47 10.29
C LYS A 12 -37.21 -16.17 8.78
N GLU A 13 -38.24 -15.45 8.35
CA GLU A 13 -38.41 -14.98 6.98
C GLU A 13 -37.26 -14.04 6.58
N GLY A 14 -36.85 -13.12 7.49
CA GLY A 14 -35.70 -12.22 7.26
C GLY A 14 -34.38 -12.94 7.04
N ILE A 15 -34.09 -13.97 7.81
CA ILE A 15 -32.89 -14.79 7.67
C ILE A 15 -32.92 -15.59 6.36
N GLN A 16 -34.05 -16.19 6.02
CA GLN A 16 -34.22 -16.93 4.75
C GLN A 16 -34.02 -16.02 3.53
N ASP A 17 -34.60 -14.82 3.57
CA ASP A 17 -34.44 -13.83 2.51
C ASP A 17 -32.97 -13.36 2.38
N THR A 18 -32.29 -13.09 3.50
CA THR A 18 -30.88 -12.71 3.52
C THR A 18 -30.00 -13.80 2.92
N PHE A 19 -30.26 -15.06 3.26
CA PHE A 19 -29.52 -16.19 2.72
C PHE A 19 -29.77 -16.42 1.22
N PHE A 20 -31.02 -16.22 0.78
CA PHE A 20 -31.34 -16.28 -0.64
C PHE A 20 -30.61 -15.21 -1.44
N ILE A 21 -30.60 -13.96 -0.94
CA ILE A 21 -29.89 -12.83 -1.56
C ILE A 21 -28.39 -13.09 -1.60
N TRP A 22 -27.82 -13.61 -0.51
CA TRP A 22 -26.42 -14.00 -0.43
C TRP A 22 -26.05 -15.00 -1.53
N LYS A 23 -26.83 -16.06 -1.70
CA LYS A 23 -26.62 -17.09 -2.72
C LYS A 23 -26.76 -16.53 -4.15
N ASP A 24 -27.75 -15.67 -4.37
CA ASP A 24 -27.96 -15.03 -5.68
C ASP A 24 -26.82 -14.08 -6.03
N GLU A 25 -26.35 -13.26 -5.07
CA GLU A 25 -25.22 -12.36 -5.30
C GLU A 25 -23.92 -13.14 -5.55
N LEU A 26 -23.68 -14.21 -4.82
CA LEU A 26 -22.52 -15.09 -5.04
C LEU A 26 -22.55 -15.67 -6.46
N LYS A 27 -23.70 -16.13 -6.93
CA LYS A 27 -23.89 -16.61 -8.30
C LYS A 27 -23.63 -15.51 -9.34
N ASN A 28 -24.05 -14.28 -9.07
CA ASN A 28 -23.84 -13.15 -9.98
C ASN A 28 -22.35 -12.78 -10.08
N VAL A 29 -21.60 -12.85 -8.97
CA VAL A 29 -20.14 -12.65 -8.95
C VAL A 29 -19.46 -13.68 -9.85
N PHE A 30 -19.75 -14.98 -9.68
CA PHE A 30 -19.11 -16.04 -10.49
C PHE A 30 -19.58 -16.09 -11.95
N LYS A 31 -20.71 -15.47 -12.28
CA LYS A 31 -21.22 -15.40 -13.64
C LYS A 31 -20.60 -14.30 -14.49
N ASP A 32 -20.08 -13.26 -13.87
CA ASP A 32 -19.47 -12.12 -14.56
C ASP A 32 -17.93 -12.26 -14.59
N SER A 33 -17.38 -12.59 -15.78
CA SER A 33 -15.93 -12.80 -15.96
C SER A 33 -15.09 -11.57 -15.59
N GLY A 34 -15.58 -10.34 -15.85
CA GLY A 34 -14.87 -9.14 -15.48
C GLY A 34 -14.80 -8.93 -13.98
N VAL A 35 -15.90 -9.21 -13.26
CA VAL A 35 -15.95 -9.17 -11.81
C VAL A 35 -15.03 -10.24 -11.20
N MET A 36 -14.98 -11.43 -11.80
CA MET A 36 -14.07 -12.50 -11.38
C MET A 36 -12.59 -12.09 -11.47
N ILE A 37 -12.21 -11.37 -12.54
CA ILE A 37 -10.84 -10.84 -12.67
C ILE A 37 -10.51 -9.93 -11.50
N PHE A 38 -11.38 -8.97 -11.17
CA PHE A 38 -11.11 -7.99 -10.12
C PHE A 38 -11.28 -8.52 -8.69
N PHE A 39 -12.09 -9.56 -8.48
CA PHE A 39 -12.25 -10.17 -7.15
C PHE A 39 -11.26 -11.29 -6.86
N PHE A 40 -10.71 -11.93 -7.89
CA PHE A 40 -9.80 -13.05 -7.70
C PHE A 40 -8.44 -12.80 -8.37
N LEU A 41 -8.38 -12.62 -9.69
CA LEU A 41 -7.10 -12.54 -10.38
C LEU A 41 -6.26 -11.37 -9.85
N VAL A 42 -6.83 -10.17 -9.80
CA VAL A 42 -6.11 -8.96 -9.37
C VAL A 42 -5.63 -9.08 -7.92
N PRO A 43 -6.49 -9.32 -6.90
CA PRO A 43 -6.02 -9.37 -5.52
C PRO A 43 -5.14 -10.58 -5.19
N PHE A 44 -5.09 -11.62 -6.03
CA PHE A 44 -4.16 -12.72 -5.88
C PHE A 44 -2.81 -12.47 -6.57
N VAL A 45 -2.81 -11.86 -7.75
CA VAL A 45 -1.60 -11.66 -8.57
C VAL A 45 -0.85 -10.38 -8.17
N TYR A 46 -1.56 -9.27 -7.92
CA TYR A 46 -0.89 -7.99 -7.58
C TYR A 46 0.01 -8.06 -6.33
N PRO A 47 -0.43 -8.66 -5.21
CA PRO A 47 0.44 -8.84 -4.05
C PRO A 47 1.73 -9.59 -4.36
N LEU A 48 1.64 -10.67 -5.14
CA LEU A 48 2.81 -11.44 -5.59
C LEU A 48 3.72 -10.60 -6.47
N LEU A 49 3.14 -9.87 -7.43
CA LEU A 49 3.88 -9.05 -8.38
C LEU A 49 4.66 -7.94 -7.65
N TYR A 50 4.02 -7.22 -6.73
CA TYR A 50 4.70 -6.19 -5.95
C TYR A 50 5.78 -6.78 -5.05
N ALA A 51 5.48 -7.86 -4.33
CA ALA A 51 6.47 -8.52 -3.49
C ALA A 51 7.65 -9.04 -4.31
N PHE A 52 7.42 -9.57 -5.51
CA PHE A 52 8.47 -10.06 -6.40
C PHE A 52 9.34 -8.95 -6.97
N ILE A 53 8.73 -7.83 -7.44
CA ILE A 53 9.47 -6.68 -8.00
C ILE A 53 10.40 -6.07 -6.95
N TYR A 54 9.95 -5.95 -5.72
CA TYR A 54 10.70 -5.31 -4.64
C TYR A 54 11.46 -6.31 -3.76
N ASN A 55 11.53 -7.59 -4.14
CA ASN A 55 12.14 -8.65 -3.33
C ASN A 55 13.61 -8.40 -2.96
N ASN A 56 14.33 -7.66 -3.79
CA ASN A 56 15.73 -7.33 -3.51
C ASN A 56 15.90 -6.34 -2.34
N GLU A 57 14.78 -5.80 -1.81
CA GLU A 57 14.71 -4.90 -0.63
C GLU A 57 15.63 -3.68 -0.72
N VAL A 58 16.91 -3.87 -1.08
CA VAL A 58 17.97 -2.84 -1.16
C VAL A 58 18.58 -2.88 -2.56
N VAL A 59 19.07 -1.75 -3.03
CA VAL A 59 19.81 -1.67 -4.29
C VAL A 59 21.23 -2.17 -4.05
N HIS A 60 21.61 -3.23 -4.76
CA HIS A 60 22.97 -3.75 -4.78
C HIS A 60 23.69 -3.38 -6.07
N ASN A 61 25.04 -3.27 -5.99
CA ASN A 61 25.90 -2.97 -7.13
C ASN A 61 25.50 -1.67 -7.87
N ALA A 62 25.14 -0.60 -7.15
CA ALA A 62 24.89 0.71 -7.73
C ALA A 62 26.15 1.18 -8.45
N LYS A 63 26.04 1.48 -9.74
CA LYS A 63 27.20 1.81 -10.59
C LYS A 63 27.71 3.21 -10.27
N MET A 64 28.98 3.30 -9.89
CA MET A 64 29.70 4.54 -9.56
C MET A 64 30.94 4.65 -10.43
N VAL A 65 31.30 5.86 -10.80
CA VAL A 65 32.61 6.19 -11.40
C VAL A 65 33.44 6.99 -10.41
N VAL A 66 34.74 6.89 -10.55
CA VAL A 66 35.70 7.58 -9.66
C VAL A 66 36.58 8.50 -10.49
N VAL A 67 36.83 9.72 -9.99
CA VAL A 67 37.84 10.64 -10.52
C VAL A 67 38.90 10.79 -9.44
N ASP A 68 40.05 10.17 -9.63
CA ASP A 68 41.17 10.21 -8.67
C ASP A 68 42.29 11.09 -9.18
N GLN A 69 42.30 12.35 -8.75
CA GLN A 69 43.42 13.27 -9.02
C GLN A 69 44.57 13.18 -8.02
N SER A 70 44.36 12.43 -6.93
CA SER A 70 45.40 12.23 -5.90
C SER A 70 46.40 11.16 -6.29
N ASP A 71 45.97 10.14 -7.05
CA ASP A 71 46.74 8.94 -7.47
C ASP A 71 47.61 8.37 -6.33
N SER A 72 47.06 8.33 -5.13
CA SER A 72 47.77 7.94 -3.92
C SER A 72 47.41 6.51 -3.49
N TYR A 73 48.26 5.92 -2.64
CA TYR A 73 47.91 4.63 -2.01
C TYR A 73 46.61 4.70 -1.25
N LEU A 74 46.38 5.79 -0.53
CA LEU A 74 45.19 5.96 0.30
C LEU A 74 43.90 6.16 -0.51
N SER A 75 43.95 6.88 -1.66
CA SER A 75 42.80 6.99 -2.54
C SER A 75 42.46 5.66 -3.18
N ARG A 76 43.47 4.90 -3.63
CA ARG A 76 43.25 3.54 -4.17
C ARG A 76 42.69 2.56 -3.13
N GLU A 77 43.13 2.67 -1.88
CA GLU A 77 42.58 1.87 -0.80
C GLU A 77 41.13 2.22 -0.50
N TYR A 78 40.80 3.51 -0.47
CA TYR A 78 39.41 3.98 -0.31
C TYR A 78 38.50 3.45 -1.43
N ILE A 79 38.92 3.59 -2.69
CA ILE A 79 38.20 3.10 -3.86
C ILE A 79 37.96 1.59 -3.75
N ARG A 80 38.95 0.82 -3.37
CA ARG A 80 38.85 -0.63 -3.18
C ARG A 80 37.89 -1.02 -2.09
N LYS A 81 37.87 -0.29 -0.95
CA LYS A 81 36.93 -0.51 0.15
C LYS A 81 35.49 -0.17 -0.27
N VAL A 82 35.26 0.90 -1.03
CA VAL A 82 33.96 1.25 -1.58
C VAL A 82 33.47 0.20 -2.57
N ASP A 83 34.30 -0.26 -3.50
CA ASP A 83 33.94 -1.31 -4.47
C ASP A 83 33.70 -2.68 -3.79
N ALA A 84 34.26 -2.90 -2.61
CA ALA A 84 34.04 -4.11 -1.82
C ALA A 84 32.71 -4.09 -1.03
N THR A 85 32.01 -2.95 -0.94
CA THR A 85 30.71 -2.88 -0.32
C THR A 85 29.66 -3.57 -1.19
N ALA A 86 28.61 -4.13 -0.56
CA ALA A 86 27.53 -4.80 -1.29
C ALA A 86 26.68 -3.82 -2.13
N ASP A 87 26.66 -2.56 -1.74
CA ASP A 87 25.72 -1.56 -2.28
C ASP A 87 26.26 -0.85 -3.52
N VAL A 88 27.62 -0.77 -3.69
CA VAL A 88 28.27 0.03 -4.73
C VAL A 88 29.17 -0.83 -5.60
N LYS A 89 29.19 -0.53 -6.89
CA LYS A 89 30.10 -1.11 -7.88
C LYS A 89 30.83 0.00 -8.61
N VAL A 90 32.15 0.06 -8.47
CA VAL A 90 32.99 0.98 -9.23
C VAL A 90 33.16 0.43 -10.65
N VAL A 91 32.62 1.12 -11.65
CA VAL A 91 32.64 0.67 -13.05
C VAL A 91 33.81 1.21 -13.85
N ALA A 92 34.33 2.38 -13.47
CA ALA A 92 35.52 2.97 -14.11
C ALA A 92 36.16 3.98 -13.18
N VAL A 93 37.47 4.18 -13.40
CA VAL A 93 38.24 5.31 -12.88
C VAL A 93 38.53 6.23 -14.07
N CYS A 94 37.96 7.43 -14.06
CA CYS A 94 38.01 8.41 -15.12
C CYS A 94 39.25 9.32 -14.90
N ALA A 95 39.83 9.82 -15.99
CA ALA A 95 40.97 10.74 -15.94
C ALA A 95 40.56 12.12 -15.41
N ASP A 96 39.37 12.57 -15.79
CA ASP A 96 38.84 13.89 -15.42
C ASP A 96 37.33 13.88 -15.13
N MET A 97 36.85 15.05 -14.70
CA MET A 97 35.44 15.22 -14.34
C MET A 97 34.53 15.24 -15.58
N GLU A 98 35.02 15.62 -16.76
CA GLU A 98 34.21 15.69 -17.99
C GLU A 98 33.87 14.28 -18.48
N GLU A 99 34.86 13.37 -18.48
CA GLU A 99 34.65 11.96 -18.80
C GLU A 99 33.61 11.33 -17.82
N ALA A 100 33.75 11.61 -16.51
CA ALA A 100 32.87 11.11 -15.50
C ALA A 100 31.41 11.64 -15.70
N LYS A 101 31.22 12.90 -16.02
CA LYS A 101 29.92 13.49 -16.35
C LYS A 101 29.31 12.84 -17.59
N GLN A 102 30.10 12.62 -18.64
CA GLN A 102 29.62 11.93 -19.84
C GLN A 102 29.09 10.53 -19.50
N MET A 103 29.76 9.79 -18.62
CA MET A 103 29.27 8.49 -18.17
C MET A 103 27.96 8.57 -17.37
N LEU A 104 27.71 9.65 -16.61
CA LEU A 104 26.43 9.90 -15.97
C LEU A 104 25.34 10.21 -16.99
N ASP A 105 25.60 11.08 -17.96
CA ASP A 105 24.66 11.48 -19.02
C ASP A 105 24.25 10.26 -19.86
N GLU A 106 25.21 9.37 -20.15
CA GLU A 106 24.97 8.12 -20.84
C GLU A 106 24.31 7.03 -19.98
N LYS A 107 24.00 7.32 -18.69
CA LYS A 107 23.42 6.37 -17.71
C LYS A 107 24.25 5.11 -17.50
N LYS A 108 25.56 5.18 -17.77
CA LYS A 108 26.52 4.10 -17.45
C LYS A 108 26.86 4.06 -15.97
N ALA A 109 26.77 5.20 -15.28
CA ALA A 109 26.90 5.34 -13.85
C ALA A 109 25.86 6.33 -13.29
N TYR A 110 25.69 6.34 -11.98
CA TYR A 110 24.71 7.18 -11.27
C TYR A 110 25.33 8.04 -10.18
N GLY A 111 26.64 7.90 -9.95
CA GLY A 111 27.41 8.69 -8.99
C GLY A 111 28.86 8.82 -9.38
N ILE A 112 29.49 9.93 -8.95
CA ILE A 112 30.91 10.21 -9.12
C ILE A 112 31.53 10.41 -7.75
N LEU A 113 32.59 9.68 -7.45
CA LEU A 113 33.43 9.89 -6.28
C LEU A 113 34.69 10.61 -6.70
N TYR A 114 34.93 11.81 -6.14
CA TYR A 114 36.02 12.67 -6.55
C TYR A 114 37.06 12.84 -5.44
N PHE A 115 38.30 12.55 -5.75
CA PHE A 115 39.46 12.77 -4.88
C PHE A 115 40.32 13.92 -5.44
N PRO A 116 40.46 15.04 -4.70
CA PRO A 116 41.32 16.16 -5.13
C PRO A 116 42.82 15.80 -5.04
N CYS A 117 43.65 16.47 -5.83
CA CYS A 117 45.09 16.23 -5.88
C CYS A 117 45.80 16.42 -4.52
N GLU A 118 45.21 17.20 -3.62
CA GLU A 118 45.76 17.45 -2.28
C GLU A 118 45.29 16.45 -1.21
N PHE A 119 44.44 15.48 -1.55
CA PHE A 119 43.82 14.55 -0.61
C PHE A 119 44.86 13.88 0.30
N SER A 120 45.81 13.14 -0.25
CA SER A 120 46.86 12.45 0.53
C SER A 120 47.80 13.41 1.23
N LYS A 121 48.19 14.52 0.56
CA LYS A 121 49.09 15.54 1.14
C LYS A 121 48.48 16.18 2.40
N ASN A 122 47.21 16.45 2.40
CA ASN A 122 46.50 17.04 3.55
C ASN A 122 46.47 16.06 4.72
N ILE A 123 46.18 14.78 4.47
CA ILE A 123 46.16 13.74 5.51
C ILE A 123 47.53 13.59 6.15
N HIS A 124 48.63 13.50 5.35
CA HIS A 124 49.97 13.38 5.88
C HIS A 124 50.45 14.62 6.68
N LYS A 125 49.85 15.79 6.39
CA LYS A 125 50.11 17.02 7.16
C LYS A 125 49.23 17.16 8.40
N GLY A 126 48.40 16.15 8.73
CA GLY A 126 47.43 16.22 9.82
C GLY A 126 46.29 17.19 9.57
N LYS A 127 46.03 17.59 8.32
CA LYS A 127 44.93 18.45 7.92
C LYS A 127 43.75 17.62 7.45
N GLN A 128 42.56 18.23 7.54
CA GLN A 128 41.34 17.61 7.01
C GLN A 128 41.41 17.48 5.47
N ALA A 129 41.12 16.29 4.95
CA ALA A 129 40.95 16.04 3.54
C ALA A 129 39.47 15.77 3.23
N THR A 130 39.00 16.30 2.10
CA THR A 130 37.62 16.15 1.69
C THR A 130 37.53 15.28 0.43
N VAL A 131 36.63 14.30 0.45
CA VAL A 131 36.22 13.52 -0.71
C VAL A 131 34.84 14.01 -1.10
N SER A 132 34.62 14.28 -2.37
CA SER A 132 33.33 14.79 -2.85
C SER A 132 32.52 13.69 -3.56
N LEU A 133 31.27 13.55 -3.19
CA LEU A 133 30.33 12.63 -3.80
C LEU A 133 29.27 13.42 -4.60
N TYR A 134 29.24 13.20 -5.91
CA TYR A 134 28.23 13.76 -6.81
C TYR A 134 27.28 12.63 -7.24
N CYS A 135 25.98 12.82 -7.09
CA CYS A 135 25.00 11.79 -7.38
C CYS A 135 23.85 12.32 -8.23
N ASP A 136 23.34 11.45 -9.09
CA ASP A 136 22.07 11.68 -9.78
C ASP A 136 20.92 11.51 -8.79
N MET A 137 20.35 12.63 -8.33
CA MET A 137 19.24 12.65 -7.38
C MET A 137 17.89 12.26 -7.99
N SER A 138 17.83 12.01 -9.30
CA SER A 138 16.61 11.48 -9.93
C SER A 138 16.29 10.07 -9.45
N ALA A 139 17.27 9.35 -8.92
CA ALA A 139 17.15 8.01 -8.38
C ALA A 139 17.59 7.96 -6.90
N LEU A 140 16.68 8.35 -6.01
CA LEU A 140 16.94 8.49 -4.57
C LEU A 140 17.55 7.24 -3.90
N LEU A 141 17.21 6.04 -4.37
CA LEU A 141 17.75 4.79 -3.81
C LEU A 141 19.25 4.64 -4.11
N PHE A 142 19.71 5.03 -5.29
CA PHE A 142 21.16 5.04 -5.61
C PHE A 142 21.90 6.05 -4.74
N TYR A 143 21.38 7.26 -4.58
CA TYR A 143 21.98 8.26 -3.69
C TYR A 143 22.16 7.71 -2.26
N LYS A 144 21.10 7.07 -1.71
CA LYS A 144 21.18 6.44 -0.37
C LYS A 144 22.29 5.39 -0.31
N ALA A 145 22.39 4.52 -1.30
CA ALA A 145 23.43 3.48 -1.37
C ALA A 145 24.83 4.08 -1.40
N PHE A 146 25.08 5.07 -2.27
CA PHE A 146 26.37 5.75 -2.37
C PHE A 146 26.74 6.49 -1.09
N LEU A 147 25.79 7.23 -0.50
CA LEU A 147 26.05 7.99 0.71
C LEU A 147 26.40 7.08 1.89
N LEU A 148 25.67 5.98 2.08
CA LEU A 148 25.95 5.04 3.16
C LEU A 148 27.30 4.37 2.99
N ALA A 149 27.59 3.81 1.81
CA ALA A 149 28.85 3.12 1.52
C ALA A 149 30.07 4.05 1.65
N THR A 150 30.01 5.24 1.06
CA THR A 150 31.13 6.20 1.13
C THR A 150 31.34 6.76 2.52
N THR A 151 30.26 6.99 3.29
CA THR A 151 30.36 7.46 4.67
C THR A 151 30.97 6.40 5.58
N GLU A 152 30.53 5.15 5.46
CA GLU A 152 31.05 4.02 6.23
C GLU A 152 32.57 3.83 5.99
N VAL A 153 32.97 3.79 4.72
CA VAL A 153 34.40 3.69 4.34
C VAL A 153 35.19 4.90 4.83
N SER A 154 34.68 6.13 4.74
CA SER A 154 35.29 7.32 5.29
C SER A 154 35.56 7.22 6.79
N LEU A 155 34.58 6.74 7.54
CA LEU A 155 34.69 6.57 8.99
C LEU A 155 35.69 5.48 9.34
N GLU A 156 35.70 4.37 8.60
CA GLU A 156 36.64 3.26 8.80
C GLU A 156 38.08 3.70 8.56
N ILE A 157 38.36 4.31 7.41
CA ILE A 157 39.70 4.84 7.10
C ILE A 157 40.12 5.92 8.11
N GLY A 158 39.20 6.79 8.50
CA GLY A 158 39.43 7.78 9.55
C GLY A 158 39.81 7.16 10.89
N LYS A 159 39.24 6.00 11.25
CA LYS A 159 39.64 5.23 12.46
C LYS A 159 41.03 4.65 12.33
N GLU A 160 41.33 4.03 11.20
CA GLU A 160 42.67 3.45 10.93
C GLU A 160 43.77 4.51 10.98
N LEU A 161 43.58 5.68 10.38
CA LEU A 161 44.52 6.79 10.42
C LEU A 161 44.74 7.34 11.83
N ARG A 162 43.71 7.41 12.68
CA ARG A 162 43.83 7.82 14.08
C ARG A 162 44.63 6.80 14.90
N ALA A 163 44.40 5.48 14.67
CA ALA A 163 45.14 4.42 15.33
C ALA A 163 46.64 4.48 14.99
N GLN A 164 46.97 4.70 13.70
CA GLN A 164 48.34 4.82 13.25
C GLN A 164 49.08 6.03 13.83
N ASN A 165 48.38 7.15 14.04
CA ASN A 165 48.96 8.37 14.57
C ASN A 165 49.21 8.35 16.10
N ASN A 166 48.69 7.37 16.84
CA ASN A 166 48.86 7.22 18.29
C ASN A 166 49.32 5.79 18.70
N PRO A 167 50.52 5.38 18.30
CA PRO A 167 50.99 4.00 18.50
C PRO A 167 51.33 3.61 19.95
N SER A 168 51.34 4.53 20.91
CA SER A 168 51.73 4.29 22.31
C SER A 168 50.57 4.17 23.29
N SER A 169 49.33 4.07 22.84
CA SER A 169 48.17 3.94 23.68
C SER A 169 47.87 2.48 24.04
N THR A 170 47.34 2.25 25.25
CA THR A 170 46.72 0.96 25.59
C THR A 170 45.50 0.70 24.69
N ILE A 171 45.11 -0.58 24.52
CA ILE A 171 43.98 -0.99 23.70
C ILE A 171 42.68 -0.23 24.10
N GLU A 172 42.50 0.09 25.37
CA GLU A 172 41.36 0.88 25.83
C GLU A 172 41.46 2.36 25.46
N GLN A 173 42.66 2.96 25.59
CA GLN A 173 42.89 4.33 25.17
C GLN A 173 42.79 4.49 23.65
N GLU A 174 43.26 3.50 22.91
CA GLU A 174 43.07 3.44 21.45
C GLU A 174 41.60 3.43 21.07
N LYS A 175 40.79 2.59 21.69
CA LYS A 175 39.32 2.58 21.47
C LYS A 175 38.67 3.92 21.75
N ILE A 176 39.03 4.58 22.85
CA ILE A 176 38.53 5.91 23.21
C ILE A 176 38.99 6.98 22.22
N THR A 177 40.26 6.93 21.78
CA THR A 177 40.82 7.90 20.81
C THR A 177 40.20 7.73 19.42
N ILE A 178 39.97 6.50 18.99
CA ILE A 178 39.39 6.16 17.69
C ILE A 178 37.88 6.54 17.66
N ASN A 179 37.18 6.27 18.75
CA ASN A 179 35.74 6.48 18.82
C ASN A 179 35.29 6.99 20.20
N PRO A 180 35.59 8.30 20.51
CA PRO A 180 35.32 8.89 21.83
C PRO A 180 33.85 8.89 22.20
N ILE A 181 32.95 8.89 21.21
CA ILE A 181 31.49 8.75 21.39
C ILE A 181 31.04 7.63 20.45
N PRO A 182 31.00 6.37 20.93
CA PRO A 182 30.50 5.27 20.14
C PRO A 182 29.01 5.47 19.91
N TYR A 183 28.58 5.37 18.67
CA TYR A 183 27.16 5.31 18.34
C TYR A 183 26.80 3.90 17.87
N GLU A 184 25.66 3.43 18.31
CA GLU A 184 25.06 2.19 17.86
C GLU A 184 23.79 2.52 17.07
N SER A 185 23.76 2.12 15.81
CA SER A 185 22.60 2.30 14.95
C SER A 185 21.78 1.03 14.94
N VAL A 186 20.65 1.06 15.63
CA VAL A 186 19.70 -0.06 15.66
C VAL A 186 18.49 0.31 14.82
N ALA A 187 18.35 -0.34 13.67
CA ALA A 187 17.16 -0.18 12.83
C ALA A 187 15.98 -0.94 13.47
N LEU A 188 14.99 -0.19 13.98
CA LEU A 188 13.78 -0.76 14.55
C LEU A 188 12.79 -1.10 13.43
N PHE A 189 12.12 -2.27 13.55
CA PHE A 189 11.00 -2.73 12.72
C PHE A 189 11.31 -3.04 11.25
N ASN A 190 12.29 -2.41 10.64
CA ASN A 190 12.78 -2.70 9.29
C ASN A 190 14.31 -2.79 9.34
N SER A 191 14.83 -3.90 9.87
CA SER A 191 16.25 -4.10 10.11
C SER A 191 17.13 -4.04 8.85
N GLN A 192 16.54 -4.39 7.71
CA GLN A 192 17.26 -4.36 6.42
C GLN A 192 17.14 -3.02 5.70
N ASN A 193 16.43 -2.03 6.28
CA ASN A 193 16.10 -0.77 5.62
C ASN A 193 15.46 -0.95 4.22
N GLY A 194 14.75 -2.07 4.04
CA GLY A 194 14.24 -2.53 2.77
C GLY A 194 13.05 -1.71 2.27
N PHE A 195 12.97 -1.53 0.96
CA PHE A 195 11.90 -0.78 0.32
C PHE A 195 10.60 -1.58 0.25
N ALA A 196 10.68 -2.91 0.03
CA ALA A 196 9.50 -3.78 0.05
C ALA A 196 8.85 -3.81 1.43
N SER A 197 9.63 -4.00 2.47
CA SER A 197 9.16 -4.00 3.87
C SER A 197 8.45 -2.71 4.27
N PHE A 198 8.83 -1.59 3.65
CA PHE A 198 8.19 -0.28 3.86
C PHE A 198 6.90 -0.12 3.05
N LEU A 199 6.92 -0.43 1.75
CA LEU A 199 5.86 -0.06 0.81
C LEU A 199 4.78 -1.13 0.64
N VAL A 200 5.17 -2.41 0.60
CA VAL A 200 4.26 -3.52 0.28
C VAL A 200 3.08 -3.61 1.26
N PRO A 201 3.23 -3.53 2.58
CA PRO A 201 2.11 -3.59 3.51
C PRO A 201 1.02 -2.55 3.23
N ALA A 202 1.42 -1.33 2.85
CA ALA A 202 0.49 -0.26 2.49
C ALA A 202 -0.28 -0.56 1.20
N ILE A 203 0.43 -1.02 0.17
CA ILE A 203 -0.15 -1.37 -1.12
C ILE A 203 -1.16 -2.51 -0.96
N LEU A 204 -0.87 -3.52 -0.14
CA LEU A 204 -1.78 -4.65 0.09
C LEU A 204 -3.14 -4.19 0.64
N ILE A 205 -3.13 -3.31 1.62
CA ILE A 205 -4.37 -2.71 2.16
C ILE A 205 -5.09 -1.91 1.08
N LEU A 206 -4.39 -1.07 0.32
CA LEU A 206 -5.00 -0.27 -0.74
C LEU A 206 -5.63 -1.14 -1.83
N VAL A 207 -4.95 -2.20 -2.27
CA VAL A 207 -5.44 -3.15 -3.28
C VAL A 207 -6.75 -3.80 -2.85
N ILE A 208 -6.88 -4.20 -1.59
CA ILE A 208 -8.12 -4.79 -1.05
C ILE A 208 -9.29 -3.82 -1.22
N GLN A 209 -9.14 -2.55 -0.84
CA GLN A 209 -10.22 -1.56 -1.02
C GLN A 209 -10.52 -1.28 -2.48
N GLN A 210 -9.49 -1.10 -3.30
CA GLN A 210 -9.66 -0.74 -4.71
C GLN A 210 -10.30 -1.84 -5.53
N THR A 211 -9.96 -3.10 -5.28
CA THR A 211 -10.59 -4.24 -5.96
C THR A 211 -12.05 -4.44 -5.52
N LEU A 212 -12.39 -4.12 -4.26
CA LEU A 212 -13.79 -4.06 -3.81
C LEU A 212 -14.59 -2.98 -4.55
N ILE A 213 -14.04 -1.78 -4.70
CA ILE A 213 -14.69 -0.68 -5.43
C ILE A 213 -14.93 -1.08 -6.88
N LEU A 214 -13.93 -1.69 -7.53
CA LEU A 214 -14.04 -2.16 -8.92
C LEU A 214 -15.10 -3.26 -9.05
N GLY A 215 -14.99 -4.34 -8.30
CA GLY A 215 -15.86 -5.50 -8.47
C GLY A 215 -17.32 -5.20 -8.11
N ILE A 216 -17.58 -4.56 -6.97
CA ILE A 216 -18.94 -4.18 -6.55
C ILE A 216 -19.51 -3.09 -7.48
N GLY A 217 -18.66 -2.15 -7.88
CA GLY A 217 -19.04 -1.10 -8.84
C GLY A 217 -19.44 -1.65 -10.20
N MET A 218 -18.67 -2.62 -10.74
CA MET A 218 -18.97 -3.27 -12.02
C MET A 218 -20.26 -4.07 -11.97
N LEU A 219 -20.53 -4.80 -10.88
CA LEU A 219 -21.83 -5.48 -10.70
C LEU A 219 -22.99 -4.48 -10.73
N GLY A 220 -22.85 -3.36 -10.01
CA GLY A 220 -23.84 -2.28 -9.99
C GLY A 220 -24.03 -1.62 -11.35
N GLY A 221 -22.93 -1.30 -12.04
CA GLY A 221 -22.93 -0.69 -13.37
C GLY A 221 -23.53 -1.60 -14.43
N THR A 222 -23.13 -2.87 -14.49
CA THR A 222 -23.68 -3.86 -15.41
C THR A 222 -25.19 -4.06 -15.23
N ALA A 223 -25.66 -4.08 -13.99
CA ALA A 223 -27.08 -4.22 -13.70
C ALA A 223 -27.89 -3.01 -14.19
N ARG A 224 -27.31 -1.81 -14.15
CA ARG A 224 -27.95 -0.60 -14.69
C ARG A 224 -27.94 -0.52 -16.21
N GLU A 225 -26.78 -0.76 -16.82
CA GLU A 225 -26.60 -0.71 -18.27
C GLU A 225 -27.54 -1.67 -18.99
N LYS A 226 -27.70 -2.88 -18.47
CA LYS A 226 -28.62 -3.89 -19.03
C LYS A 226 -30.08 -3.67 -18.66
N ASN A 227 -30.45 -2.52 -18.05
CA ASN A 227 -31.80 -2.25 -17.52
C ASN A 227 -32.34 -3.38 -16.64
N ARG A 228 -31.47 -4.19 -16.05
CA ARG A 228 -31.81 -5.27 -15.13
C ARG A 228 -32.03 -4.71 -13.72
N PHE A 229 -32.88 -3.68 -13.61
CA PHE A 229 -33.32 -3.18 -12.30
C PHE A 229 -33.94 -4.28 -11.43
N HIS A 230 -34.46 -5.35 -12.07
CA HIS A 230 -34.90 -6.57 -11.42
C HIS A 230 -33.81 -7.35 -10.70
N SER A 231 -32.55 -7.28 -11.14
CA SER A 231 -31.42 -7.95 -10.47
C SER A 231 -30.86 -7.15 -9.31
N LEU A 232 -30.98 -5.80 -9.34
CA LEU A 232 -30.60 -4.95 -8.20
C LEU A 232 -31.66 -4.96 -7.12
N VAL A 233 -32.94 -5.06 -7.53
CA VAL A 233 -34.11 -5.06 -6.67
C VAL A 233 -35.15 -6.01 -7.26
N PRO A 234 -34.98 -7.29 -7.07
CA PRO A 234 -35.99 -8.24 -7.52
C PRO A 234 -37.31 -7.93 -6.85
N ILE A 235 -38.37 -7.90 -7.64
CA ILE A 235 -39.75 -7.69 -7.21
C ILE A 235 -40.33 -9.01 -6.68
N SER A 236 -39.48 -9.91 -6.26
CA SER A 236 -39.91 -11.17 -5.69
C SER A 236 -40.26 -11.01 -4.20
N ARG A 237 -41.04 -11.95 -3.70
CA ARG A 237 -41.50 -12.03 -2.32
C ARG A 237 -40.37 -11.94 -1.29
N HIS A 238 -39.13 -12.32 -1.67
CA HIS A 238 -37.99 -12.41 -0.80
C HIS A 238 -37.19 -11.11 -0.64
N PHE A 239 -37.45 -10.05 -1.39
CA PHE A 239 -36.71 -8.79 -1.37
C PHE A 239 -37.42 -7.62 -0.69
N ASN A 240 -38.23 -7.93 0.31
CA ASN A 240 -39.05 -6.96 1.06
C ASN A 240 -38.27 -6.33 2.24
N GLY A 241 -37.10 -5.75 2.00
CA GLY A 241 -36.39 -5.03 3.06
C GLY A 241 -34.98 -4.59 2.67
N THR A 242 -34.71 -3.30 2.76
CA THR A 242 -33.41 -2.74 2.42
C THR A 242 -32.27 -3.38 3.23
N LEU A 243 -32.49 -3.61 4.54
CA LEU A 243 -31.52 -4.24 5.42
C LEU A 243 -31.17 -5.67 4.98
N ARG A 244 -32.19 -6.48 4.61
CA ARG A 244 -31.97 -7.86 4.13
C ARG A 244 -31.09 -7.89 2.88
N ILE A 245 -31.29 -6.91 1.98
CA ILE A 245 -30.50 -6.79 0.73
C ILE A 245 -29.06 -6.39 1.06
N VAL A 246 -28.86 -5.36 1.88
CA VAL A 246 -27.53 -4.89 2.23
C VAL A 246 -26.74 -5.97 2.97
N PHE A 247 -27.31 -6.63 3.96
CA PHE A 247 -26.67 -7.73 4.68
C PHE A 247 -26.41 -8.95 3.79
N GLY A 248 -27.36 -9.35 2.95
CA GLY A 248 -27.19 -10.49 2.05
C GLY A 248 -26.05 -10.28 1.06
N LYS A 249 -25.96 -9.09 0.45
CA LYS A 249 -24.87 -8.74 -0.46
C LYS A 249 -23.54 -8.58 0.26
N SER A 250 -23.51 -7.87 1.39
CA SER A 250 -22.27 -7.68 2.15
C SER A 250 -21.68 -9.00 2.64
N LEU A 251 -22.52 -9.96 3.03
CA LEU A 251 -22.05 -11.29 3.45
C LEU A 251 -21.30 -12.02 2.33
N THR A 252 -21.75 -11.88 1.07
CA THR A 252 -21.02 -12.41 -0.09
C THR A 252 -19.62 -11.82 -0.18
N TYR A 253 -19.52 -10.50 -0.12
CA TYR A 253 -18.25 -9.80 -0.26
C TYR A 253 -17.31 -10.06 0.92
N ILE A 254 -17.84 -10.14 2.14
CA ILE A 254 -17.06 -10.50 3.34
C ILE A 254 -16.45 -11.90 3.16
N LEU A 255 -17.27 -12.89 2.77
CA LEU A 255 -16.81 -14.27 2.59
C LEU A 255 -15.65 -14.37 1.57
N LEU A 256 -15.80 -13.68 0.43
CA LEU A 256 -14.77 -13.68 -0.60
C LEU A 256 -13.50 -12.96 -0.14
N TYR A 257 -13.65 -11.80 0.50
CA TYR A 257 -12.51 -10.98 0.87
C TYR A 257 -11.80 -11.41 2.16
N VAL A 258 -12.41 -12.22 3.01
CA VAL A 258 -11.68 -12.92 4.08
C VAL A 258 -10.59 -13.81 3.48
N VAL A 259 -10.90 -14.55 2.40
CA VAL A 259 -9.89 -15.37 1.71
C VAL A 259 -8.80 -14.50 1.08
N VAL A 260 -9.18 -13.39 0.43
CA VAL A 260 -8.22 -12.43 -0.15
C VAL A 260 -7.33 -11.80 0.94
N CYS A 261 -7.90 -11.40 2.08
CA CYS A 261 -7.13 -10.85 3.20
C CYS A 261 -6.14 -11.86 3.78
N ILE A 262 -6.53 -13.11 3.96
CA ILE A 262 -5.62 -14.17 4.43
C ILE A 262 -4.47 -14.34 3.42
N TRP A 263 -4.78 -14.40 2.13
CA TRP A 263 -3.78 -14.50 1.07
C TRP A 263 -2.84 -13.31 1.07
N ALA A 264 -3.37 -12.09 0.94
CA ALA A 264 -2.58 -10.89 0.76
C ALA A 264 -1.79 -10.49 2.02
N LEU A 265 -2.40 -10.61 3.21
CA LEU A 265 -1.82 -10.09 4.46
C LEU A 265 -1.08 -11.14 5.30
N ALA A 266 -1.30 -12.43 5.07
CA ALA A 266 -0.62 -13.48 5.82
C ALA A 266 0.26 -14.37 4.92
N VAL A 267 -0.25 -14.85 3.77
CA VAL A 267 0.49 -15.80 2.93
C VAL A 267 1.60 -15.11 2.14
N VAL A 268 1.28 -14.05 1.41
CA VAL A 268 2.26 -13.34 0.56
C VAL A 268 3.44 -12.79 1.37
N PRO A 269 3.26 -12.07 2.48
CA PRO A 269 4.40 -11.60 3.26
C PRO A 269 5.30 -12.73 3.79
N LYS A 270 4.73 -13.89 4.15
CA LYS A 270 5.52 -15.06 4.56
C LYS A 270 6.31 -15.67 3.42
N LEU A 271 5.75 -15.72 2.20
CA LEU A 271 6.45 -16.25 1.03
C LEU A 271 7.69 -15.44 0.68
N PHE A 272 7.65 -14.12 0.89
CA PHE A 272 8.74 -13.20 0.58
C PHE A 272 9.55 -12.76 1.82
N SER A 273 9.36 -13.45 2.96
CA SER A 273 10.09 -13.17 4.20
C SER A 273 10.00 -11.72 4.66
N LEU A 274 8.90 -11.02 4.33
CA LEU A 274 8.67 -9.66 4.78
C LEU A 274 8.43 -9.64 6.30
N PRO A 275 8.92 -8.62 7.04
CA PRO A 275 8.80 -8.55 8.47
C PRO A 275 7.34 -8.49 8.91
N GLN A 276 6.94 -9.44 9.76
CA GLN A 276 5.63 -9.52 10.41
C GLN A 276 5.83 -9.71 11.90
N VAL A 277 5.87 -8.61 12.65
CA VAL A 277 6.04 -8.61 14.12
C VAL A 277 4.69 -8.70 14.82
N GLY A 278 3.63 -8.24 14.13
CA GLY A 278 2.28 -8.17 14.70
C GLY A 278 1.66 -9.52 15.01
N GLU A 279 0.95 -9.57 16.13
CA GLU A 279 0.20 -10.76 16.53
C GLU A 279 -0.94 -11.03 15.52
N PRO A 280 -1.08 -12.25 14.96
CA PRO A 280 -2.09 -12.56 13.94
C PRO A 280 -3.52 -12.27 14.36
N TRP A 281 -3.84 -12.47 15.67
CA TRP A 281 -5.16 -12.18 16.21
C TRP A 281 -5.47 -10.68 16.21
N THR A 282 -4.50 -9.86 16.60
CA THR A 282 -4.60 -8.39 16.58
C THR A 282 -4.80 -7.87 15.15
N VAL A 283 -4.06 -8.41 14.18
CA VAL A 283 -4.24 -8.10 12.75
C VAL A 283 -5.66 -8.45 12.29
N MET A 284 -6.14 -9.65 12.61
CA MET A 284 -7.48 -10.10 12.22
C MET A 284 -8.59 -9.19 12.78
N LEU A 285 -8.50 -8.83 14.05
CA LEU A 285 -9.46 -7.93 14.70
C LEU A 285 -9.43 -6.53 14.09
N PHE A 286 -8.26 -6.03 13.69
CA PHE A 286 -8.12 -4.73 13.05
C PHE A 286 -8.64 -4.72 11.60
N VAL A 287 -8.38 -5.78 10.84
CA VAL A 287 -8.82 -5.90 9.43
C VAL A 287 -10.34 -6.03 9.32
N LEU A 288 -11.02 -6.53 10.34
CA LEU A 288 -12.47 -6.71 10.32
C LEU A 288 -13.25 -5.40 10.07
N PRO A 289 -13.12 -4.33 10.87
CA PRO A 289 -13.81 -3.06 10.63
C PRO A 289 -13.33 -2.39 9.33
N TYR A 290 -12.07 -2.56 8.95
CA TYR A 290 -11.56 -2.08 7.68
C TYR A 290 -12.31 -2.73 6.49
N LEU A 291 -12.51 -4.05 6.55
CA LEU A 291 -13.23 -4.78 5.51
C LEU A 291 -14.70 -4.36 5.44
N PHE A 292 -15.37 -4.20 6.57
CA PHE A 292 -16.75 -3.69 6.62
C PHE A 292 -16.86 -2.28 6.02
N ALA A 293 -15.98 -1.36 6.44
CA ALA A 293 -15.98 0.01 5.94
C ALA A 293 -15.75 0.05 4.41
N SER A 294 -14.80 -0.74 3.90
CA SER A 294 -14.47 -0.82 2.48
C SER A 294 -15.61 -1.42 1.65
N ILE A 295 -16.28 -2.46 2.14
CA ILE A 295 -17.44 -3.07 1.47
C ILE A 295 -18.61 -2.08 1.41
N PHE A 296 -18.97 -1.44 2.54
CA PHE A 296 -20.10 -0.50 2.56
C PHE A 296 -19.78 0.78 1.77
N LEU A 297 -18.54 1.26 1.77
CA LEU A 297 -18.11 2.34 0.87
C LEU A 297 -18.31 1.92 -0.60
N SER A 298 -17.83 0.75 -0.98
CA SER A 298 -17.96 0.24 -2.35
C SER A 298 -19.41 0.06 -2.77
N MET A 299 -20.26 -0.45 -1.88
CA MET A 299 -21.70 -0.53 -2.10
C MET A 299 -22.35 0.85 -2.24
N THR A 300 -21.90 1.84 -1.48
CA THR A 300 -22.35 3.23 -1.58
C THR A 300 -21.95 3.82 -2.94
N LEU A 301 -20.67 3.69 -3.33
CA LEU A 301 -20.18 4.18 -4.62
C LEU A 301 -20.85 3.48 -5.80
N SER A 302 -21.13 2.18 -5.71
CA SER A 302 -21.85 1.43 -6.76
C SER A 302 -23.21 2.04 -7.07
N GLY A 303 -23.79 2.74 -6.09
CA GLY A 303 -25.01 3.51 -6.24
C GLY A 303 -24.95 4.63 -7.27
N PHE A 304 -23.78 5.18 -7.55
CA PHE A 304 -23.56 6.26 -8.51
C PHE A 304 -23.06 5.77 -9.87
N MET A 305 -22.62 4.51 -9.96
CA MET A 305 -22.11 3.95 -11.21
C MET A 305 -23.22 3.79 -12.25
N THR A 306 -23.02 4.35 -13.43
CA THR A 306 -24.01 4.36 -14.52
C THR A 306 -23.76 3.28 -15.56
N SER A 307 -22.50 2.91 -15.78
CA SER A 307 -22.05 1.90 -16.74
C SER A 307 -21.09 0.91 -16.08
N ARG A 308 -20.79 -0.17 -16.76
CA ARG A 308 -19.80 -1.18 -16.35
C ARG A 308 -18.40 -0.60 -16.20
N GLU A 309 -18.04 0.41 -17.00
CA GLU A 309 -16.72 1.01 -17.05
C GLU A 309 -16.51 2.14 -16.01
N SER A 310 -17.61 2.71 -15.51
CA SER A 310 -17.55 3.81 -14.52
C SER A 310 -16.67 3.54 -13.31
N PRO A 311 -16.62 2.34 -12.73
CA PRO A 311 -15.74 2.03 -11.59
C PRO A 311 -14.25 2.13 -11.92
N MET A 312 -13.85 1.86 -13.17
CA MET A 312 -12.45 1.96 -13.60
C MET A 312 -11.95 3.40 -13.52
N LEU A 313 -12.79 4.38 -13.89
CA LEU A 313 -12.45 5.80 -13.74
C LEU A 313 -12.23 6.16 -12.27
N VAL A 314 -13.12 5.73 -11.38
CA VAL A 314 -12.96 5.97 -9.93
C VAL A 314 -11.68 5.32 -9.43
N PHE A 315 -11.37 4.09 -9.83
CA PHE A 315 -10.14 3.39 -9.47
C PHE A 315 -8.90 4.17 -9.91
N VAL A 316 -8.80 4.56 -11.18
CA VAL A 316 -7.62 5.26 -11.72
C VAL A 316 -7.38 6.58 -10.98
N PHE A 317 -8.42 7.39 -10.78
CA PHE A 317 -8.29 8.67 -10.10
C PHE A 317 -8.02 8.54 -8.59
N THR A 318 -8.53 7.51 -7.93
CA THR A 318 -8.38 7.39 -6.47
C THR A 318 -7.14 6.60 -6.05
N SER A 319 -6.67 5.63 -6.83
CA SER A 319 -5.60 4.72 -6.42
C SER A 319 -4.29 5.45 -6.08
N VAL A 320 -3.81 6.30 -6.99
CA VAL A 320 -2.56 7.05 -6.81
C VAL A 320 -2.71 8.11 -5.73
N ILE A 321 -3.79 8.88 -5.77
CA ILE A 321 -4.06 9.94 -4.79
C ILE A 321 -4.12 9.36 -3.38
N LEU A 322 -4.84 8.25 -3.17
CA LEU A 322 -4.97 7.61 -1.88
C LEU A 322 -3.65 7.05 -1.34
N LEU A 323 -2.77 6.56 -2.21
CA LEU A 323 -1.43 6.12 -1.81
C LEU A 323 -0.62 7.30 -1.23
N PHE A 324 -0.63 8.45 -1.90
CA PHE A 324 0.10 9.64 -1.44
C PHE A 324 -0.47 10.24 -0.15
N ILE A 325 -1.81 10.32 -0.02
CA ILE A 325 -2.45 10.89 1.20
C ILE A 325 -2.53 9.89 2.37
N SER A 326 -2.21 8.62 2.16
CA SER A 326 -2.22 7.61 3.24
C SER A 326 -1.17 7.83 4.32
N GLY A 327 -0.15 8.66 4.03
CA GLY A 327 0.96 8.91 4.95
C GLY A 327 2.13 7.96 4.79
N VAL A 328 2.15 7.13 3.73
CA VAL A 328 3.25 6.19 3.42
C VAL A 328 4.32 6.85 2.56
N SER A 329 3.92 7.40 1.41
CA SER A 329 4.86 8.06 0.50
C SER A 329 5.32 9.42 1.01
N TRP A 330 4.52 10.09 1.84
CA TRP A 330 4.81 11.38 2.44
C TRP A 330 4.43 11.38 3.92
N PRO A 331 5.28 11.91 4.83
CA PRO A 331 5.00 11.90 6.26
C PRO A 331 3.63 12.52 6.58
N LYS A 332 2.85 11.82 7.41
CA LYS A 332 1.48 12.23 7.79
C LYS A 332 1.40 13.65 8.37
N GLU A 333 2.43 14.04 9.11
CA GLU A 333 2.53 15.35 9.76
C GLU A 333 2.68 16.49 8.76
N ALA A 334 3.34 16.21 7.62
CA ALA A 334 3.61 17.17 6.56
C ALA A 334 2.49 17.28 5.51
N ILE A 335 1.43 16.45 5.61
CA ILE A 335 0.27 16.52 4.71
C ILE A 335 -0.62 17.71 5.14
N PRO A 336 -0.98 18.64 4.22
CA PRO A 336 -1.88 19.74 4.53
C PRO A 336 -3.23 19.27 5.08
N PRO A 337 -3.86 19.98 6.04
CA PRO A 337 -5.07 19.53 6.74
C PRO A 337 -6.24 19.18 5.82
N PHE A 338 -6.40 19.90 4.72
CA PHE A 338 -7.45 19.64 3.72
C PHE A 338 -7.31 18.24 3.10
N TRP A 339 -6.12 17.89 2.62
CA TRP A 339 -5.86 16.57 2.01
C TRP A 339 -5.94 15.45 3.05
N LYS A 340 -5.53 15.73 4.29
CA LYS A 340 -5.66 14.80 5.38
C LYS A 340 -7.13 14.47 5.67
N ALA A 341 -8.01 15.47 5.67
CA ALA A 341 -9.45 15.27 5.84
C ALA A 341 -10.05 14.46 4.70
N ILE A 342 -9.65 14.71 3.44
CA ILE A 342 -10.06 13.90 2.27
C ILE A 342 -9.59 12.44 2.42
N GLY A 343 -8.34 12.24 2.86
CA GLY A 343 -7.81 10.89 3.09
C GLY A 343 -8.65 10.10 4.09
N TYR A 344 -9.07 10.73 5.17
CA TYR A 344 -9.92 10.10 6.20
C TYR A 344 -11.36 9.82 5.74
N LEU A 345 -11.78 10.23 4.55
CA LEU A 345 -13.03 9.74 3.94
C LEU A 345 -12.90 8.29 3.42
N PHE A 346 -11.69 7.80 3.19
CA PHE A 346 -11.47 6.47 2.64
C PHE A 346 -10.92 5.52 3.72
N PRO A 347 -11.50 4.32 3.89
CA PRO A 347 -11.01 3.34 4.86
C PRO A 347 -9.55 2.93 4.67
N SER A 348 -9.01 3.06 3.44
CA SER A 348 -7.59 2.76 3.16
C SER A 348 -6.64 3.61 4.00
N THR A 349 -6.93 4.88 4.24
CA THR A 349 -6.01 5.76 5.00
C THR A 349 -5.84 5.30 6.45
N PRO A 350 -6.87 5.23 7.31
CA PRO A 350 -6.71 4.68 8.66
C PRO A 350 -6.36 3.18 8.63
N GLY A 351 -6.80 2.44 7.61
CA GLY A 351 -6.46 1.03 7.41
C GLY A 351 -4.96 0.82 7.21
N ILE A 352 -4.32 1.59 6.34
CA ILE A 352 -2.87 1.53 6.09
C ILE A 352 -2.10 1.95 7.34
N GLN A 353 -2.46 3.09 7.94
CA GLN A 353 -1.75 3.63 9.12
C GLN A 353 -1.78 2.65 10.30
N GLY A 354 -2.94 2.09 10.61
CA GLY A 354 -3.06 1.13 11.70
C GLY A 354 -2.45 -0.23 11.38
N PHE A 355 -2.63 -0.72 10.15
CA PHE A 355 -2.08 -2.01 9.73
C PHE A 355 -0.54 -2.02 9.77
N ILE A 356 0.12 -0.99 9.27
CA ILE A 356 1.59 -0.89 9.32
C ILE A 356 2.08 -0.90 10.78
N ARG A 357 1.44 -0.12 11.67
CA ARG A 357 1.82 -0.09 13.09
C ARG A 357 1.65 -1.46 13.76
N ILE A 358 0.58 -2.18 13.48
CA ILE A 358 0.36 -3.53 14.01
C ILE A 358 1.32 -4.52 13.37
N ASN A 359 1.35 -4.60 12.03
CA ASN A 359 2.07 -5.65 11.32
C ASN A 359 3.59 -5.49 11.43
N THR A 360 4.10 -4.26 11.30
CA THR A 360 5.54 -4.00 11.23
C THR A 360 6.11 -3.64 12.60
N ALA A 361 5.40 -2.85 13.41
CA ALA A 361 5.87 -2.40 14.71
C ALA A 361 5.31 -3.20 15.90
N GLY A 362 4.44 -4.20 15.67
CA GLY A 362 3.88 -5.03 16.74
C GLY A 362 2.91 -4.29 17.67
N ALA A 363 2.31 -3.18 17.23
CA ALA A 363 1.41 -2.39 18.04
C ALA A 363 0.14 -3.17 18.43
N THR A 364 -0.32 -2.95 19.65
CA THR A 364 -1.58 -3.49 20.18
C THR A 364 -2.78 -2.69 19.66
N LEU A 365 -4.00 -3.26 19.75
CA LEU A 365 -5.24 -2.55 19.36
C LEU A 365 -5.46 -1.24 20.14
N ASN A 366 -4.98 -1.16 21.37
CA ASN A 366 -5.11 0.05 22.18
C ASN A 366 -4.22 1.18 21.65
N GLU A 367 -3.04 0.86 21.14
CA GLU A 367 -2.11 1.84 20.56
C GLU A 367 -2.59 2.38 19.22
N VAL A 368 -3.36 1.61 18.47
CA VAL A 368 -4.01 2.01 17.20
C VAL A 368 -5.51 2.32 17.38
N ALA A 369 -5.94 2.62 18.62
CA ALA A 369 -7.35 2.83 18.93
C ALA A 369 -8.00 3.97 18.12
N HIS A 370 -7.24 4.99 17.73
CA HIS A 370 -7.74 6.08 16.90
C HIS A 370 -8.15 5.58 15.52
N GLU A 371 -7.25 4.87 14.84
CA GLU A 371 -7.48 4.29 13.51
C GLU A 371 -8.60 3.24 13.56
N TYR A 372 -8.56 2.38 14.59
CA TYR A 372 -9.56 1.34 14.80
C TYR A 372 -10.99 1.90 15.01
N ARG A 373 -11.13 2.92 15.85
CA ARG A 373 -12.42 3.61 16.06
C ARG A 373 -12.89 4.32 14.81
N THR A 374 -11.99 4.98 14.09
CA THR A 374 -12.28 5.65 12.83
C THR A 374 -12.86 4.66 11.82
N LEU A 375 -12.28 3.46 11.69
CA LEU A 375 -12.79 2.41 10.81
C LEU A 375 -14.20 1.95 11.19
N TRP A 376 -14.51 1.79 12.49
CA TRP A 376 -15.86 1.44 12.93
C TRP A 376 -16.86 2.56 12.67
N VAL A 377 -16.48 3.82 12.86
CA VAL A 377 -17.33 4.97 12.53
C VAL A 377 -17.60 5.02 11.02
N GLN A 378 -16.56 4.84 10.20
CA GLN A 378 -16.71 4.78 8.74
C GLN A 378 -17.62 3.61 8.33
N ALA A 379 -17.45 2.42 8.90
CA ALA A 379 -18.31 1.27 8.64
C ALA A 379 -19.78 1.59 8.94
N GLY A 380 -20.06 2.24 10.07
CA GLY A 380 -21.42 2.67 10.45
C GLY A 380 -22.01 3.72 9.49
N VAL A 381 -21.23 4.75 9.16
CA VAL A 381 -21.66 5.79 8.22
C VAL A 381 -21.93 5.22 6.84
N TYR A 382 -21.01 4.41 6.30
CA TYR A 382 -21.18 3.80 4.97
C TYR A 382 -22.25 2.72 4.93
N PHE A 383 -22.49 2.04 6.04
CA PHE A 383 -23.66 1.16 6.15
C PHE A 383 -24.98 1.94 6.00
N ILE A 384 -25.12 3.07 6.70
CA ILE A 384 -26.32 3.91 6.60
C ILE A 384 -26.47 4.48 5.19
N THR A 385 -25.41 5.00 4.59
CA THR A 385 -25.46 5.55 3.22
C THR A 385 -25.77 4.48 2.19
N SER A 386 -25.20 3.28 2.30
CA SER A 386 -25.54 2.15 1.43
C SER A 386 -27.03 1.77 1.56
N CYS A 387 -27.58 1.72 2.77
CA CYS A 387 -28.99 1.49 2.99
C CYS A 387 -29.87 2.57 2.33
N MET A 388 -29.50 3.84 2.46
CA MET A 388 -30.23 4.96 1.83
C MET A 388 -30.23 4.83 0.30
N ILE A 389 -29.08 4.52 -0.30
CA ILE A 389 -28.92 4.37 -1.74
C ILE A 389 -29.73 3.17 -2.26
N TYR A 390 -29.64 2.01 -1.62
CA TYR A 390 -30.45 0.85 -2.01
C TYR A 390 -31.95 1.13 -1.87
N ARG A 391 -32.37 1.80 -0.81
CA ARG A 391 -33.78 2.24 -0.64
C ARG A 391 -34.21 3.17 -1.77
N TYR A 392 -33.38 4.14 -2.15
CA TYR A 392 -33.69 5.03 -3.27
C TYR A 392 -33.82 4.27 -4.59
N GLN A 393 -32.91 3.32 -4.86
CA GLN A 393 -32.97 2.46 -6.04
C GLN A 393 -34.22 1.61 -6.09
N ILE A 394 -34.63 1.03 -4.94
CA ILE A 394 -35.88 0.26 -4.81
C ILE A 394 -37.08 1.14 -5.19
N MET A 395 -37.17 2.33 -4.62
CA MET A 395 -38.27 3.23 -4.88
C MET A 395 -38.34 3.67 -6.35
N ARG A 396 -37.16 3.99 -6.95
CA ARG A 396 -37.08 4.36 -8.36
C ARG A 396 -37.47 3.21 -9.28
N SER A 397 -37.03 2.01 -9.03
CA SER A 397 -37.37 0.80 -9.79
C SER A 397 -38.86 0.52 -9.74
N ARG A 398 -39.48 0.57 -8.55
CA ARG A 398 -40.95 0.40 -8.42
C ARG A 398 -41.73 1.43 -9.24
N LYS A 399 -41.34 2.70 -9.23
CA LYS A 399 -41.99 3.75 -10.04
C LYS A 399 -41.90 3.46 -11.55
N LEU A 400 -40.75 3.01 -12.03
CA LEU A 400 -40.55 2.69 -13.45
C LEU A 400 -41.41 1.51 -13.89
N ILE A 401 -41.52 0.46 -13.09
CA ILE A 401 -42.33 -0.72 -13.41
C ILE A 401 -43.80 -0.38 -13.44
N ILE A 402 -44.29 0.41 -12.47
CA ILE A 402 -45.68 0.86 -12.48
C ILE A 402 -45.98 1.68 -13.74
N LYS A 403 -45.04 2.54 -14.17
CA LYS A 403 -45.21 3.34 -15.40
C LYS A 403 -45.24 2.45 -16.65
N GLN A 404 -44.37 1.45 -16.75
CA GLN A 404 -44.36 0.48 -17.86
C GLN A 404 -45.63 -0.35 -17.90
N TYR A 405 -46.11 -0.82 -16.74
CA TYR A 405 -47.36 -1.58 -16.65
C TYR A 405 -48.56 -0.75 -17.10
N ARG A 406 -48.65 0.52 -16.69
CA ARG A 406 -49.72 1.44 -17.14
C ARG A 406 -49.68 1.66 -18.66
N TYR A 407 -48.46 1.84 -19.21
CA TYR A 407 -48.26 2.02 -20.66
C TYR A 407 -48.74 0.78 -21.45
N MET A 408 -48.32 -0.43 -21.04
CA MET A 408 -48.74 -1.67 -21.68
C MET A 408 -50.26 -1.89 -21.56
N LYS A 409 -50.85 -1.52 -20.44
CA LYS A 409 -52.31 -1.60 -20.27
C LYS A 409 -53.07 -0.64 -21.21
N MET A 410 -52.58 0.59 -21.40
CA MET A 410 -53.15 1.55 -22.36
C MET A 410 -53.02 1.05 -23.81
N GLN A 411 -51.86 0.52 -24.21
CA GLN A 411 -51.73 -0.07 -25.55
C GLN A 411 -52.69 -1.22 -25.81
N ARG A 412 -52.88 -2.12 -24.82
CA ARG A 412 -53.86 -3.22 -24.95
C ARG A 412 -55.30 -2.73 -25.05
N MET A 413 -55.63 -1.57 -24.47
CA MET A 413 -56.97 -0.96 -24.59
C MET A 413 -57.17 -0.24 -25.91
N MET A 414 -56.09 0.27 -26.56
CA MET A 414 -56.19 0.91 -27.89
C MET A 414 -56.21 -0.10 -29.05
N HIS A 415 -55.79 -1.35 -28.81
CA HIS A 415 -55.84 -2.44 -29.78
C HIS A 415 -57.08 -3.36 -29.63
N ARG A 416 -57.97 -3.02 -28.72
CA ARG A 416 -59.34 -3.60 -28.61
C ARG A 416 -60.36 -2.57 -29.11
#